data_54025e59f89b6958c3685a9592217880
#
_entry.id   54025e59f89b6958c3685a9592217880
#
_cell.length_a   1.000
_cell.length_b   1.000
_cell.length_c   1.000
_cell.angle_alpha   90.00
_cell.angle_beta   90.00
_cell.angle_gamma   90.00
#
_symmetry.space_group_name_H-M   'P 1'
#
loop_
_entity.id
_entity.type
_entity.pdbx_description
1 polymer ?
#
loop_
_entity_poly.entity_id
_entity_poly.type
_entity_poly.pdbx_seq_one_letter_code
_entity_poly.pdbx_strand_id
1 'polypeptide(L)'
;MNIWETINIFWVTLACNLFVKTVFIAVMLDTVLGLLRAIKEKKFNSCFGIDGAIRKIAMIISVVFLAVLDKLIGFNMLPFVPEEVLKYIGITQVGICEFFCLLYIMYESISILKNMCLCGLPIPSKLRNGIEKWLDTMTSEPDGKKGE
;
A
#
# COMPACT_ATOMS: atom_id res chain seq x y z
N MET A 1 1.69 -21.42 26.93
CA MET A 1 2.10 -20.15 26.31
C MET A 1 1.19 -19.06 26.85
N ASN A 2 1.76 -18.10 27.57
CA ASN A 2 0.99 -17.00 28.15
C ASN A 2 0.46 -16.09 27.07
N ILE A 3 -0.71 -15.47 27.28
CA ILE A 3 -1.34 -14.56 26.31
C ILE A 3 -0.39 -13.42 25.90
N TRP A 4 0.43 -12.94 26.83
CA TRP A 4 1.45 -11.92 26.60
C TRP A 4 2.59 -12.39 25.68
N GLU A 5 3.01 -13.65 25.81
CA GLU A 5 4.01 -14.25 24.92
C GLU A 5 3.46 -14.36 23.48
N THR A 6 2.21 -14.78 23.36
CA THR A 6 1.54 -14.88 22.03
C THR A 6 1.43 -13.52 21.37
N ILE A 7 1.02 -12.49 22.10
CA ILE A 7 0.93 -11.11 21.63
C ILE A 7 2.32 -10.60 21.22
N ASN A 8 3.34 -10.84 22.02
CA ASN A 8 4.69 -10.38 21.74
C ASN A 8 5.27 -11.06 20.49
N ILE A 9 5.11 -12.38 20.36
CA ILE A 9 5.53 -13.12 19.16
C ILE A 9 4.80 -12.60 17.91
N PHE A 10 3.52 -12.29 18.03
CA PHE A 10 2.74 -11.72 16.91
C PHE A 10 3.32 -10.37 16.46
N TRP A 11 3.53 -9.44 17.42
CA TRP A 11 4.08 -8.12 17.11
C TRP A 11 5.50 -8.19 16.53
N VAL A 12 6.35 -9.07 17.09
CA VAL A 12 7.70 -9.28 16.55
C VAL A 12 7.63 -9.84 15.12
N THR A 13 6.77 -10.81 14.86
CA THR A 13 6.62 -11.40 13.53
C THR A 13 6.13 -10.35 12.51
N LEU A 14 5.14 -9.55 12.89
CA LEU A 14 4.63 -8.46 12.06
C LEU A 14 5.71 -7.42 11.78
N ALA A 15 6.45 -7.02 12.82
CA ALA A 15 7.55 -6.06 12.71
C ALA A 15 8.77 -6.59 11.93
N CYS A 16 8.96 -7.91 11.84
CA CYS A 16 10.03 -8.52 11.05
C CYS A 16 9.66 -8.74 9.58
N ASN A 17 8.37 -8.72 9.24
CA ASN A 17 7.92 -8.95 7.87
C ASN A 17 8.32 -7.78 6.96
N LEU A 18 9.10 -8.09 5.90
CA LEU A 18 9.62 -7.10 4.97
C LEU A 18 8.50 -6.38 4.21
N PHE A 19 7.49 -7.11 3.75
CA PHE A 19 6.37 -6.56 2.99
C PHE A 19 5.56 -5.59 3.84
N VAL A 20 5.27 -5.96 5.09
CA VAL A 20 4.57 -5.11 6.04
C VAL A 20 5.35 -3.82 6.30
N LYS A 21 6.66 -3.92 6.57
CA LYS A 21 7.52 -2.74 6.72
C LYS A 21 7.47 -1.83 5.49
N THR A 22 7.52 -2.42 4.31
CA THR A 22 7.51 -1.65 3.06
C THR A 22 6.19 -0.91 2.87
N VAL A 23 5.04 -1.52 3.22
CA VAL A 23 3.74 -0.83 3.22
C VAL A 23 3.77 0.38 4.16
N PHE A 24 4.26 0.21 5.39
CA PHE A 24 4.35 1.32 6.34
C PHE A 24 5.24 2.46 5.81
N ILE A 25 6.40 2.14 5.24
CA ILE A 25 7.30 3.13 4.65
C ILE A 25 6.63 3.84 3.47
N ALA A 26 5.95 3.10 2.58
CA ALA A 26 5.26 3.67 1.43
C ALA A 26 4.14 4.63 1.87
N VAL A 27 3.30 4.22 2.84
CA VAL A 27 2.23 5.04 3.42
C VAL A 27 2.79 6.32 4.06
N MET A 28 3.89 6.21 4.81
CA MET A 28 4.55 7.37 5.42
C MET A 28 5.09 8.33 4.35
N LEU A 29 5.80 7.81 3.35
CA LEU A 29 6.38 8.61 2.27
C LEU A 29 5.29 9.32 1.47
N ASP A 30 4.22 8.62 1.09
CA ASP A 30 3.11 9.23 0.37
C ASP A 30 2.44 10.34 1.21
N THR A 31 2.27 10.10 2.51
CA THR A 31 1.69 11.10 3.42
C THR A 31 2.54 12.36 3.50
N VAL A 32 3.85 12.21 3.64
CA VAL A 32 4.80 13.35 3.68
C VAL A 32 4.78 14.11 2.35
N LEU A 33 4.86 13.40 1.22
CA LEU A 33 4.83 14.05 -0.10
C LEU A 33 3.48 14.72 -0.37
N GLY A 34 2.37 14.11 0.03
CA GLY A 34 1.03 14.72 -0.05
C GLY A 34 0.91 16.00 0.77
N LEU A 35 1.49 16.03 1.97
CA LEU A 35 1.56 17.23 2.81
C LEU A 35 2.42 18.32 2.17
N LEU A 36 3.61 17.99 1.67
CA LEU A 36 4.48 18.94 0.97
C LEU A 36 3.79 19.53 -0.27
N ARG A 37 3.07 18.70 -1.01
CA ARG A 37 2.24 19.16 -2.13
C ARG A 37 1.16 20.15 -1.67
N ALA A 38 0.40 19.84 -0.62
CA ALA A 38 -0.65 20.69 -0.09
C ALA A 38 -0.11 22.06 0.35
N ILE A 39 1.08 22.10 0.97
CA ILE A 39 1.81 23.31 1.32
C ILE A 39 2.18 24.11 0.07
N LYS A 40 2.76 23.45 -0.93
CA LYS A 40 3.19 24.08 -2.19
C LYS A 40 2.00 24.69 -2.95
N GLU A 41 0.90 23.97 -3.05
CA GLU A 41 -0.30 24.41 -3.78
C GLU A 41 -1.16 25.38 -2.96
N LYS A 42 -0.84 25.63 -1.68
CA LYS A 42 -1.63 26.42 -0.73
C LYS A 42 -3.10 25.97 -0.65
N LYS A 43 -3.35 24.70 -0.93
CA LYS A 43 -4.68 24.07 -0.92
C LYS A 43 -4.77 23.06 0.21
N PHE A 44 -5.06 23.56 1.41
CA PHE A 44 -5.43 22.70 2.53
C PHE A 44 -6.94 22.41 2.45
N ASN A 45 -7.31 21.36 1.74
CA ASN A 45 -8.69 20.93 1.66
C ASN A 45 -8.90 19.77 2.64
N SER A 46 -9.54 20.04 3.78
CA SER A 46 -9.71 19.07 4.88
C SER A 46 -10.41 17.79 4.43
N CYS A 47 -11.37 17.86 3.51
CA CYS A 47 -12.10 16.69 3.02
C CYS A 47 -11.18 15.70 2.30
N PHE A 48 -10.33 16.15 1.38
CA PHE A 48 -9.39 15.27 0.66
C PHE A 48 -8.33 14.66 1.58
N GLY A 49 -7.93 15.41 2.62
CA GLY A 49 -7.00 14.89 3.64
C GLY A 49 -7.61 13.76 4.46
N ILE A 50 -8.89 13.87 4.82
CA ILE A 50 -9.62 12.86 5.61
C ILE A 50 -9.79 11.57 4.80
N ASP A 51 -10.22 11.64 3.54
CA ASP A 51 -10.39 10.46 2.69
C ASP A 51 -9.07 9.71 2.46
N GLY A 52 -7.97 10.44 2.26
CA GLY A 52 -6.64 9.86 2.18
C GLY A 52 -6.22 9.17 3.47
N ALA A 53 -6.49 9.79 4.63
CA ALA A 53 -6.19 9.23 5.94
C ALA A 53 -7.01 7.97 6.23
N ILE A 54 -8.31 7.97 5.93
CA ILE A 54 -9.19 6.81 6.11
C ILE A 54 -8.67 5.62 5.31
N ARG A 55 -8.32 5.80 4.02
CA ARG A 55 -7.77 4.73 3.18
C ARG A 55 -6.49 4.15 3.76
N LYS A 56 -5.57 4.99 4.23
CA LYS A 56 -4.30 4.55 4.82
C LYS A 56 -4.50 3.79 6.13
N ILE A 57 -5.41 4.25 6.98
CA ILE A 57 -5.78 3.54 8.21
C ILE A 57 -6.39 2.18 7.87
N ALA A 58 -7.30 2.12 6.88
CA ALA A 58 -7.91 0.88 6.43
C ALA A 58 -6.86 -0.11 5.87
N MET A 59 -5.86 0.36 5.11
CA MET A 59 -4.76 -0.48 4.63
C MET A 59 -3.96 -1.07 5.80
N ILE A 60 -3.61 -0.27 6.80
CA ILE A 60 -2.85 -0.74 7.97
C ILE A 60 -3.66 -1.76 8.76
N ILE A 61 -4.95 -1.50 9.02
CA ILE A 61 -5.84 -2.43 9.72
C ILE A 61 -5.96 -3.74 8.95
N SER A 62 -6.14 -3.68 7.62
CA SER A 62 -6.26 -4.89 6.79
C SER A 62 -4.98 -5.71 6.77
N VAL A 63 -3.80 -5.09 6.72
CA VAL A 63 -2.51 -5.78 6.80
C VAL A 63 -2.38 -6.54 8.13
N VAL A 64 -2.73 -5.90 9.25
CA VAL A 64 -2.69 -6.54 10.58
C VAL A 64 -3.67 -7.73 10.63
N PHE A 65 -4.89 -7.54 10.13
CA PHE A 65 -5.90 -8.60 10.08
C PHE A 65 -5.47 -9.79 9.19
N LEU A 66 -4.95 -9.51 8.01
CA LEU A 66 -4.46 -10.53 7.08
C LEU A 66 -3.25 -11.29 7.65
N ALA A 67 -2.36 -10.63 8.38
CA ALA A 67 -1.25 -11.29 9.07
C ALA A 67 -1.73 -12.26 10.16
N VAL A 68 -2.84 -11.94 10.84
CA VAL A 68 -3.49 -12.88 11.77
C VAL A 68 -4.08 -14.06 11.02
N LEU A 69 -4.79 -13.82 9.92
CA LEU A 69 -5.37 -14.87 9.09
C LEU A 69 -4.31 -15.83 8.55
N ASP A 70 -3.19 -15.31 8.05
CA ASP A 70 -2.10 -16.16 7.55
C ASP A 70 -1.54 -17.08 8.61
N LYS A 71 -1.44 -16.62 9.86
CA LYS A 71 -1.03 -17.48 10.99
C LYS A 71 -2.05 -18.54 11.33
N LEU A 72 -3.34 -18.26 11.15
CA LEU A 72 -4.41 -19.22 11.45
C LEU A 72 -4.57 -20.27 10.35
N ILE A 73 -4.44 -19.86 9.09
CA ILE A 73 -4.71 -20.71 7.92
C ILE A 73 -3.45 -21.41 7.42
N GLY A 74 -2.26 -20.78 7.62
CA GLY A 74 -0.99 -21.30 7.11
C GLY A 74 -0.92 -21.38 5.58
N PHE A 75 -1.61 -20.47 4.89
CA PHE A 75 -1.67 -20.46 3.43
C PHE A 75 -0.34 -19.99 2.85
N ASN A 76 0.12 -20.70 1.80
CA ASN A 76 1.33 -20.34 1.07
C ASN A 76 1.05 -20.36 -0.43
N MET A 77 1.31 -19.24 -1.10
CA MET A 77 1.10 -19.08 -2.54
C MET A 77 2.33 -19.53 -3.37
N LEU A 78 3.46 -19.80 -2.75
CA LEU A 78 4.69 -20.17 -3.45
C LEU A 78 4.59 -21.41 -4.37
N PRO A 79 3.78 -22.45 -4.07
CA PRO A 79 3.62 -23.57 -4.98
C PRO A 79 3.10 -23.20 -6.38
N PHE A 80 2.51 -22.01 -6.52
CA PHE A 80 2.02 -21.49 -7.80
C PHE A 80 3.04 -20.62 -8.54
N VAL A 81 4.22 -20.37 -7.94
CA VAL A 81 5.29 -19.55 -8.51
C VAL A 81 6.45 -20.46 -8.95
N PRO A 82 7.00 -20.30 -10.18
CA PRO A 82 8.13 -21.11 -10.65
C PRO A 82 9.35 -21.00 -9.71
N GLU A 83 9.99 -22.13 -9.41
CA GLU A 83 11.13 -22.20 -8.47
C GLU A 83 12.30 -21.29 -8.89
N GLU A 84 12.49 -21.09 -10.19
CA GLU A 84 13.54 -20.21 -10.72
C GLU A 84 13.34 -18.77 -10.25
N VAL A 85 12.09 -18.30 -10.23
CA VAL A 85 11.75 -16.95 -9.75
C VAL A 85 11.99 -16.84 -8.24
N LEU A 86 11.63 -17.87 -7.49
CA LEU A 86 11.80 -17.91 -6.04
C LEU A 86 13.27 -17.85 -5.62
N LYS A 87 14.16 -18.55 -6.35
CA LYS A 87 15.61 -18.51 -6.10
C LYS A 87 16.20 -17.12 -6.30
N TYR A 88 15.70 -16.36 -7.30
CA TYR A 88 16.17 -15.00 -7.54
C TYR A 88 15.70 -14.02 -6.48
N ILE A 89 14.49 -14.20 -5.96
CA ILE A 89 13.87 -13.24 -5.03
C ILE A 89 14.25 -13.55 -3.58
N GLY A 90 14.70 -14.78 -3.29
CA GLY A 90 15.08 -15.19 -1.93
C GLY A 90 13.92 -15.28 -0.95
N ILE A 91 12.69 -15.42 -1.46
CA ILE A 91 11.46 -15.48 -0.65
C ILE A 91 11.11 -16.94 -0.43
N THR A 92 10.91 -17.34 0.81
CA THR A 92 10.60 -18.72 1.22
C THR A 92 9.11 -18.96 1.47
N GLN A 93 8.33 -17.90 1.67
CA GLN A 93 6.90 -17.97 1.93
C GLN A 93 6.21 -16.68 1.48
N VAL A 94 5.08 -16.82 0.80
CA VAL A 94 4.16 -15.71 0.47
C VAL A 94 2.76 -16.12 0.87
N GLY A 95 2.25 -15.51 1.91
CA GLY A 95 0.88 -15.67 2.37
C GLY A 95 -0.08 -14.68 1.73
N ILE A 96 -1.31 -14.68 2.21
CA ILE A 96 -2.34 -13.73 1.78
C ILE A 96 -1.94 -12.30 2.18
N CYS A 97 -1.33 -12.14 3.36
CA CYS A 97 -0.86 -10.85 3.84
C CYS A 97 0.18 -10.24 2.89
N GLU A 98 1.21 -10.99 2.50
CA GLU A 98 2.25 -10.52 1.59
C GLU A 98 1.69 -10.16 0.22
N PHE A 99 0.73 -10.92 -0.29
CA PHE A 99 0.06 -10.61 -1.55
C PHE A 99 -0.67 -9.26 -1.50
N PHE A 100 -1.47 -9.02 -0.46
CA PHE A 100 -2.14 -7.73 -0.29
C PHE A 100 -1.16 -6.59 0.00
N CYS A 101 -0.09 -6.84 0.74
CA CYS A 101 0.99 -5.87 0.92
C CYS A 101 1.58 -5.42 -0.42
N LEU A 102 1.82 -6.35 -1.36
CA LEU A 102 2.29 -6.01 -2.71
C LEU A 102 1.30 -5.12 -3.45
N LEU A 103 -0.01 -5.40 -3.38
CA LEU A 103 -1.04 -4.55 -3.99
C LEU A 103 -1.04 -3.15 -3.38
N TYR A 104 -0.91 -3.04 -2.06
CA TYR A 104 -0.85 -1.74 -1.37
C TYR A 104 0.43 -0.97 -1.70
N ILE A 105 1.58 -1.65 -1.78
CA ILE A 105 2.85 -1.03 -2.21
C ILE A 105 2.72 -0.49 -3.63
N MET A 106 2.11 -1.22 -4.55
CA MET A 106 1.87 -0.75 -5.92
C MET A 106 0.96 0.49 -5.93
N TYR A 107 -0.13 0.46 -5.16
CA TYR A 107 -1.05 1.59 -5.05
C TYR A 107 -0.37 2.83 -4.48
N GLU A 108 0.33 2.71 -3.36
CA GLU A 108 1.07 3.81 -2.73
C GLU A 108 2.20 4.31 -3.63
N SER A 109 2.88 3.43 -4.39
CA SER A 109 3.92 3.84 -5.33
C SER A 109 3.40 4.77 -6.42
N ILE A 110 2.19 4.51 -6.93
CA ILE A 110 1.54 5.39 -7.92
C ILE A 110 1.21 6.75 -7.27
N SER A 111 0.68 6.75 -6.05
CA SER A 111 0.37 7.98 -5.31
C SER A 111 1.63 8.79 -4.99
N ILE A 112 2.71 8.13 -4.57
CA ILE A 112 4.04 8.73 -4.36
C ILE A 112 4.53 9.41 -5.63
N LEU A 113 4.52 8.71 -6.76
CA LEU A 113 4.95 9.26 -8.05
C LEU A 113 4.11 10.48 -8.45
N LYS A 114 2.79 10.43 -8.25
CA LYS A 114 1.92 11.60 -8.45
C LYS A 114 2.34 12.79 -7.60
N ASN A 115 2.51 12.57 -6.30
CA ASN A 115 2.89 13.63 -5.38
C ASN A 115 4.27 14.18 -5.70
N MET A 116 5.23 13.35 -6.13
CA MET A 116 6.53 13.77 -6.63
C MET A 116 6.40 14.68 -7.86
N CYS A 117 5.57 14.30 -8.85
CA CYS A 117 5.30 15.14 -10.03
C CYS A 117 4.76 16.51 -9.63
N LEU A 118 3.77 16.54 -8.75
CA LEU A 118 3.11 17.77 -8.32
C LEU A 118 3.99 18.64 -7.41
N CYS A 119 4.91 18.02 -6.68
CA CYS A 119 5.98 18.73 -5.97
C CYS A 119 7.00 19.37 -6.91
N GLY A 120 7.04 18.98 -8.18
CA GLY A 120 7.95 19.53 -9.19
C GLY A 120 9.26 18.75 -9.33
N LEU A 121 9.32 17.53 -8.81
CA LEU A 121 10.46 16.64 -9.03
C LEU A 121 10.52 16.22 -10.50
N PRO A 122 11.74 16.11 -11.09
CA PRO A 122 11.92 15.71 -12.48
C PRO A 122 11.53 14.24 -12.68
N ILE A 123 10.40 14.00 -13.31
CA ILE A 123 9.93 12.66 -13.69
C ILE A 123 9.83 12.59 -15.21
N PRO A 124 10.29 11.50 -15.85
CA PRO A 124 10.20 11.32 -17.29
C PRO A 124 8.76 11.49 -17.80
N SER A 125 8.56 12.24 -18.89
CA SER A 125 7.24 12.59 -19.42
C SER A 125 6.36 11.37 -19.75
N LYS A 126 6.95 10.28 -20.23
CA LYS A 126 6.23 9.02 -20.50
C LYS A 126 5.62 8.42 -19.23
N LEU A 127 6.35 8.47 -18.11
CA LEU A 127 5.88 7.97 -16.83
C LEU A 127 4.80 8.89 -16.26
N ARG A 128 4.98 10.20 -16.39
CA ARG A 128 4.02 11.20 -15.97
C ARG A 128 2.65 11.00 -16.64
N ASN A 129 2.62 10.89 -17.96
CA ASN A 129 1.40 10.68 -18.73
C ASN A 129 0.69 9.35 -18.36
N GLY A 130 1.47 8.29 -18.07
CA GLY A 130 0.94 7.03 -17.59
C GLY A 130 0.26 7.17 -16.22
N ILE A 131 0.90 7.87 -15.30
CA ILE A 131 0.38 8.11 -13.94
C ILE A 131 -0.90 8.96 -13.99
N GLU A 132 -0.92 10.04 -14.76
CA GLU A 132 -2.09 10.89 -14.93
C GLU A 132 -3.29 10.08 -15.45
N LYS A 133 -3.09 9.25 -16.48
CA LYS A 133 -4.13 8.39 -17.03
C LYS A 133 -4.65 7.34 -16.02
N TRP A 134 -3.76 6.74 -15.22
CA TRP A 134 -4.13 5.79 -14.19
C TRP A 134 -4.94 6.45 -13.05
N LEU A 135 -4.57 7.66 -12.69
CA LEU A 135 -5.26 8.40 -11.65
C LEU A 135 -6.65 8.83 -12.07
N ASP A 136 -6.83 9.27 -13.31
CA ASP A 136 -8.15 9.59 -13.85
C ASP A 136 -9.07 8.36 -13.84
N THR A 137 -8.51 7.17 -14.12
CA THR A 137 -9.27 5.91 -14.07
C THR A 137 -9.65 5.49 -12.65
N MET A 138 -8.80 5.79 -11.64
CA MET A 138 -9.06 5.43 -10.24
C MET A 138 -9.94 6.46 -9.51
N THR A 139 -9.99 7.71 -9.98
CA THR A 139 -10.79 8.78 -9.37
C THR A 139 -12.12 9.02 -10.08
N SER A 140 -12.33 8.47 -11.28
CA SER A 140 -13.64 8.44 -11.90
C SER A 140 -14.52 7.49 -11.08
N GLU A 141 -15.43 8.04 -10.27
CA GLU A 141 -16.54 7.27 -9.71
C GLU A 141 -17.27 6.57 -10.87
N PRO A 142 -17.64 5.29 -10.71
CA PRO A 142 -18.52 4.67 -11.69
C PRO A 142 -19.78 5.52 -11.75
N ASP A 143 -20.04 6.09 -12.93
CA ASP A 143 -21.25 6.88 -13.18
C ASP A 143 -22.46 6.17 -12.56
N GLY A 144 -22.92 6.74 -11.45
CA GLY A 144 -24.17 6.31 -10.85
C GLY A 144 -25.23 6.50 -11.92
N LYS A 145 -25.75 5.40 -12.46
CA LYS A 145 -26.94 5.40 -13.29
C LYS A 145 -27.95 6.29 -12.60
N LYS A 146 -28.17 7.50 -13.13
CA LYS A 146 -29.39 8.26 -12.86
C LYS A 146 -30.52 7.35 -13.29
N GLY A 147 -31.20 6.77 -12.32
CA GLY A 147 -32.44 6.04 -12.56
C GLY A 147 -33.44 7.03 -13.15
N GLU A 148 -33.95 6.71 -14.32
CA GLU A 148 -35.23 7.18 -14.81
C GLU A 148 -36.35 6.60 -13.95
#